data_89b8cf62699a85e01ddf62064b15cff8
#
_entry.id   89b8cf62699a85e01ddf62064b15cff8
#
_cell.length_a   1.000
_cell.length_b   1.000
_cell.length_c   1.000
_cell.angle_alpha   90.00
_cell.angle_beta   90.00
_cell.angle_gamma   90.00
#
_symmetry.space_group_name_H-M   'P 1'
#
loop_
_entity.id
_entity.type
_entity.pdbx_description
1 polymer ?
#
loop_
_entity_poly.entity_id
_entity_poly.type
_entity_poly.pdbx_seq_one_letter_code
_entity_poly.pdbx_strand_id
1 'polypeptide(L)'
;MSKGKVLVGLSGGVDSSVTALLLKEQGYEVHALFMKNWDDDDGSPYCSAKEDFMDAVFVSDQLKIPLEQISFSKEYKESVFSYFLSELETGNTPNPDILCNKEIKFKEFYNYAMSNDYDFIATGHYAITDNQSLYKGIDNSKDQSYFLHAIDKEVLQKTIFPLGELKKEKVRQIAKENSLITSNKKDSTGICFIGE
;
A
#
# COMPACT_ATOMS: atom_id res chain seq x y z
N MET A 1 14.91 -1.22 -22.69
CA MET A 1 14.12 -2.41 -22.33
C MET A 1 13.51 -2.15 -20.96
N SER A 2 12.23 -2.53 -20.72
CA SER A 2 11.61 -2.44 -19.41
C SER A 2 12.34 -3.32 -18.40
N LYS A 3 12.43 -2.90 -17.13
CA LYS A 3 12.98 -3.70 -16.02
C LYS A 3 12.02 -4.80 -15.53
N GLY A 4 10.81 -4.84 -16.07
CA GLY A 4 9.74 -5.74 -15.71
C GLY A 4 8.42 -4.98 -15.48
N LYS A 5 7.34 -5.74 -15.35
CA LYS A 5 5.98 -5.24 -15.12
C LYS A 5 5.68 -5.24 -13.62
N VAL A 6 5.35 -4.10 -13.06
CA VAL A 6 5.11 -3.95 -11.62
C VAL A 6 3.70 -3.44 -11.34
N LEU A 7 3.01 -4.09 -10.42
CA LEU A 7 1.72 -3.64 -9.89
C LEU A 7 1.95 -2.87 -8.59
N VAL A 8 1.56 -1.59 -8.56
CA VAL A 8 1.70 -0.72 -7.40
C VAL A 8 0.38 -0.61 -6.65
N GLY A 9 0.38 -0.91 -5.35
CA GLY A 9 -0.75 -0.59 -4.48
C GLY A 9 -0.89 0.92 -4.32
N LEU A 10 -1.81 1.55 -5.05
CA LEU A 10 -2.02 3.00 -5.09
C LEU A 10 -3.20 3.38 -4.19
N SER A 11 -2.91 3.86 -2.98
CA SER A 11 -3.92 4.17 -1.96
C SER A 11 -4.49 5.59 -2.02
N GLY A 12 -4.04 6.41 -2.97
CA GLY A 12 -4.39 7.83 -3.00
C GLY A 12 -3.60 8.70 -2.00
N GLY A 13 -2.66 8.14 -1.27
CA GLY A 13 -1.74 8.87 -0.39
C GLY A 13 -0.44 9.29 -1.10
N VAL A 14 0.31 10.22 -0.49
CA VAL A 14 1.57 10.73 -1.06
C VAL A 14 2.62 9.64 -1.26
N ASP A 15 2.72 8.69 -0.33
CA ASP A 15 3.74 7.64 -0.36
C ASP A 15 3.54 6.68 -1.53
N SER A 16 2.31 6.19 -1.75
CA SER A 16 2.00 5.32 -2.88
C SER A 16 2.13 6.06 -4.23
N SER A 17 1.80 7.35 -4.26
CA SER A 17 1.96 8.19 -5.45
C SER A 17 3.43 8.34 -5.85
N VAL A 18 4.30 8.65 -4.89
CA VAL A 18 5.75 8.75 -5.13
C VAL A 18 6.35 7.39 -5.48
N THR A 19 5.87 6.31 -4.87
CA THR A 19 6.26 4.93 -5.22
C THR A 19 6.04 4.66 -6.71
N ALA A 20 4.84 4.95 -7.23
CA ALA A 20 4.51 4.77 -8.64
C ALA A 20 5.38 5.65 -9.56
N LEU A 21 5.61 6.91 -9.19
CA LEU A 21 6.47 7.83 -9.92
C LEU A 21 7.90 7.30 -10.01
N LEU A 22 8.51 6.94 -8.88
CA LEU A 22 9.91 6.46 -8.84
C LEU A 22 10.13 5.19 -9.65
N LEU A 23 9.19 4.24 -9.60
CA LEU A 23 9.29 3.02 -10.40
C LEU A 23 9.18 3.29 -11.89
N LYS A 24 8.31 4.22 -12.29
CA LYS A 24 8.22 4.66 -13.67
C LYS A 24 9.52 5.33 -14.16
N GLU A 25 10.09 6.23 -13.35
CA GLU A 25 11.38 6.87 -13.65
C GLU A 25 12.54 5.86 -13.72
N GLN A 26 12.46 4.80 -12.94
CA GLN A 26 13.44 3.70 -12.97
C GLN A 26 13.31 2.79 -14.20
N GLY A 27 12.26 2.94 -15.00
CA GLY A 27 12.05 2.22 -16.26
C GLY A 27 11.26 0.92 -16.12
N TYR A 28 10.47 0.76 -15.05
CA TYR A 28 9.47 -0.31 -14.95
C TYR A 28 8.23 0.01 -15.79
N GLU A 29 7.54 -1.02 -16.26
CA GLU A 29 6.18 -0.93 -16.75
C GLU A 29 5.24 -0.93 -15.53
N VAL A 30 4.76 0.26 -15.16
CA VAL A 30 3.98 0.48 -13.93
C VAL A 30 2.50 0.43 -14.22
N HIS A 31 1.78 -0.42 -13.50
CA HIS A 31 0.33 -0.42 -13.37
C HIS A 31 -0.04 -0.18 -11.91
N ALA A 32 -1.20 0.36 -11.66
CA ALA A 32 -1.68 0.66 -10.32
C ALA A 32 -2.94 -0.13 -9.97
N LEU A 33 -3.05 -0.53 -8.70
CA LEU A 33 -4.23 -1.14 -8.13
C LEU A 33 -4.68 -0.35 -6.90
N PHE A 34 -5.94 0.10 -6.91
CA PHE A 34 -6.61 0.60 -5.70
C PHE A 34 -7.36 -0.54 -5.02
N MET A 35 -7.02 -0.81 -3.76
CA MET A 35 -7.63 -1.87 -2.96
C MET A 35 -8.71 -1.30 -2.07
N LYS A 36 -9.98 -1.70 -2.30
CA LYS A 36 -11.10 -1.40 -1.40
C LYS A 36 -11.19 -2.53 -0.36
N ASN A 37 -10.81 -2.24 0.88
CA ASN A 37 -10.74 -3.25 1.94
C ASN A 37 -11.98 -3.28 2.85
N TRP A 38 -12.85 -2.26 2.76
CA TRP A 38 -14.04 -2.15 3.60
C TRP A 38 -15.22 -1.59 2.82
N ASP A 39 -16.40 -2.19 3.02
CA ASP A 39 -17.62 -1.90 2.23
C ASP A 39 -18.72 -1.18 3.02
N ASP A 40 -18.45 -0.65 4.21
CA ASP A 40 -19.48 0.04 4.94
C ASP A 40 -19.85 1.36 4.24
N ASP A 41 -20.80 1.26 3.33
CA ASP A 41 -21.56 2.37 2.76
C ASP A 41 -22.66 2.80 3.75
N ASP A 42 -22.31 3.04 5.02
CA ASP A 42 -23.26 3.56 6.02
C ASP A 42 -23.58 5.04 5.85
N GLY A 43 -23.08 5.64 4.76
CA GLY A 43 -23.23 7.08 4.50
C GLY A 43 -22.47 7.95 5.48
N SER A 44 -21.58 7.36 6.28
CA SER A 44 -20.75 8.08 7.23
C SER A 44 -19.87 9.10 6.52
N PRO A 45 -19.87 10.37 6.95
CA PRO A 45 -18.98 11.39 6.40
C PRO A 45 -17.49 11.13 6.69
N TYR A 46 -17.18 10.06 7.41
CA TYR A 46 -15.82 9.69 7.82
C TYR A 46 -15.16 8.66 6.88
N CYS A 47 -15.85 8.16 5.83
CA CYS A 47 -15.24 7.24 4.89
C CYS A 47 -14.42 7.99 3.82
N SER A 48 -13.10 8.08 4.02
CA SER A 48 -12.16 8.70 3.06
C SER A 48 -11.97 7.88 1.77
N ALA A 49 -12.46 6.64 1.72
CA ALA A 49 -12.19 5.69 0.63
C ALA A 49 -12.57 6.23 -0.77
N LYS A 50 -13.64 7.02 -0.87
CA LYS A 50 -14.06 7.64 -2.13
C LYS A 50 -13.12 8.76 -2.56
N GLU A 51 -12.69 9.60 -1.63
CA GLU A 51 -11.72 10.68 -1.88
C GLU A 51 -10.35 10.08 -2.22
N ASP A 52 -9.93 9.06 -1.48
CA ASP A 52 -8.68 8.34 -1.72
C ASP A 52 -8.66 7.70 -3.10
N PHE A 53 -9.78 7.10 -3.52
CA PHE A 53 -9.90 6.55 -4.88
C PHE A 53 -9.80 7.63 -5.95
N MET A 54 -10.46 8.78 -5.77
CA MET A 54 -10.36 9.89 -6.72
C MET A 54 -8.93 10.43 -6.80
N ASP A 55 -8.23 10.54 -5.68
CA ASP A 55 -6.82 10.94 -5.67
C ASP A 55 -5.95 9.91 -6.41
N ALA A 56 -6.23 8.61 -6.26
CA ALA A 56 -5.53 7.56 -6.99
C ALA A 56 -5.79 7.67 -8.51
N VAL A 57 -7.04 7.99 -8.93
CA VAL A 57 -7.39 8.24 -10.33
C VAL A 57 -6.58 9.43 -10.87
N PHE A 58 -6.56 10.56 -10.16
CA PHE A 58 -5.81 11.73 -10.60
C PHE A 58 -4.30 11.48 -10.72
N VAL A 59 -3.73 10.74 -9.76
CA VAL A 59 -2.31 10.36 -9.82
C VAL A 59 -2.03 9.43 -11.00
N SER A 60 -2.90 8.44 -11.24
CA SER A 60 -2.72 7.50 -12.35
C SER A 60 -2.79 8.22 -13.71
N ASP A 61 -3.74 9.14 -13.88
CA ASP A 61 -3.86 9.97 -15.07
C ASP A 61 -2.63 10.87 -15.27
N GLN A 62 -2.16 11.54 -14.19
CA GLN A 62 -0.97 12.38 -14.22
C GLN A 62 0.27 11.59 -14.61
N LEU A 63 0.43 10.40 -14.04
CA LEU A 63 1.54 9.52 -14.35
C LEU A 63 1.34 8.74 -15.66
N LYS A 64 0.17 8.77 -16.26
CA LYS A 64 -0.20 8.00 -17.48
C LYS A 64 0.07 6.50 -17.27
N ILE A 65 -0.41 5.95 -16.18
CA ILE A 65 -0.34 4.53 -15.84
C ILE A 65 -1.76 3.96 -15.72
N PRO A 66 -2.01 2.72 -16.13
CA PRO A 66 -3.30 2.06 -15.91
C PRO A 66 -3.62 1.95 -14.42
N LEU A 67 -4.89 2.17 -14.05
CA LEU A 67 -5.40 1.97 -12.69
C LEU A 67 -6.58 1.01 -12.74
N GLU A 68 -6.54 0.01 -11.88
CA GLU A 68 -7.66 -0.89 -11.61
C GLU A 68 -8.11 -0.73 -10.15
N GLN A 69 -9.37 -1.05 -9.89
CA GLN A 69 -9.93 -1.11 -8.53
C GLN A 69 -10.42 -2.52 -8.25
N ILE A 70 -10.02 -3.07 -7.10
CA ILE A 70 -10.49 -4.37 -6.62
C ILE A 70 -10.97 -4.24 -5.18
N SER A 71 -12.09 -4.90 -4.87
CA SER A 71 -12.57 -5.05 -3.50
C SER A 71 -12.03 -6.35 -2.89
N PHE A 72 -11.34 -6.21 -1.77
CA PHE A 72 -10.94 -7.29 -0.87
C PHE A 72 -11.72 -7.25 0.45
N SER A 73 -12.89 -6.62 0.44
CA SER A 73 -13.69 -6.39 1.67
C SER A 73 -14.15 -7.70 2.31
N LYS A 74 -14.45 -8.71 1.51
CA LYS A 74 -14.81 -10.04 2.01
C LYS A 74 -13.62 -10.69 2.71
N GLU A 75 -12.48 -10.76 2.05
CA GLU A 75 -11.24 -11.34 2.57
C GLU A 75 -10.78 -10.59 3.83
N TYR A 76 -10.93 -9.26 3.84
CA TYR A 76 -10.63 -8.42 4.99
C TYR A 76 -11.54 -8.74 6.19
N LYS A 77 -12.86 -8.86 5.97
CA LYS A 77 -13.81 -9.23 7.03
C LYS A 77 -13.51 -10.61 7.61
N GLU A 78 -13.21 -11.58 6.76
CA GLU A 78 -12.94 -12.95 7.17
C GLU A 78 -11.58 -13.11 7.88
N SER A 79 -10.51 -12.49 7.37
CA SER A 79 -9.14 -12.75 7.84
C SER A 79 -8.63 -11.71 8.86
N VAL A 80 -9.07 -10.45 8.76
CA VAL A 80 -8.57 -9.36 9.62
C VAL A 80 -9.58 -9.01 10.70
N PHE A 81 -10.79 -8.66 10.31
CA PHE A 81 -11.80 -8.16 11.25
C PHE A 81 -12.31 -9.25 12.20
N SER A 82 -12.62 -10.44 11.69
CA SER A 82 -13.08 -11.55 12.54
C SER A 82 -12.01 -11.98 13.55
N TYR A 83 -10.76 -12.03 13.13
CA TYR A 83 -9.64 -12.30 14.03
C TYR A 83 -9.51 -11.19 15.10
N PHE A 84 -9.58 -9.93 14.68
CA PHE A 84 -9.52 -8.79 15.60
C PHE A 84 -10.59 -8.89 16.70
N LEU A 85 -11.83 -9.21 16.34
CA LEU A 85 -12.91 -9.40 17.30
C LEU A 85 -12.65 -10.58 18.25
N SER A 86 -12.22 -11.72 17.73
CA SER A 86 -11.97 -12.92 18.55
C SER A 86 -10.85 -12.69 19.59
N GLU A 87 -9.83 -11.93 19.24
CA GLU A 87 -8.75 -11.56 20.17
C GLU A 87 -9.25 -10.62 21.28
N LEU A 88 -10.08 -9.63 20.91
CA LEU A 88 -10.70 -8.73 21.90
C LEU A 88 -11.60 -9.50 22.89
N GLU A 89 -12.38 -10.47 22.41
CA GLU A 89 -13.23 -11.32 23.26
C GLU A 89 -12.43 -12.11 24.28
N THR A 90 -11.19 -12.47 23.96
CA THR A 90 -10.26 -13.16 24.87
C THR A 90 -9.45 -12.21 25.77
N GLY A 91 -9.66 -10.90 25.64
CA GLY A 91 -8.97 -9.86 26.42
C GLY A 91 -7.60 -9.45 25.88
N ASN A 92 -7.26 -9.86 24.67
CA ASN A 92 -6.03 -9.44 23.98
C ASN A 92 -6.20 -8.09 23.29
N THR A 93 -5.09 -7.45 22.96
CA THR A 93 -5.06 -6.23 22.14
C THR A 93 -4.39 -6.54 20.79
N PRO A 94 -5.14 -6.99 19.78
CA PRO A 94 -4.57 -7.34 18.48
C PRO A 94 -4.18 -6.10 17.68
N ASN A 95 -3.20 -6.26 16.78
CA ASN A 95 -2.84 -5.22 15.83
C ASN A 95 -3.38 -5.59 14.42
N PRO A 96 -4.49 -4.96 13.98
CA PRO A 96 -5.08 -5.27 12.69
C PRO A 96 -4.21 -4.87 11.50
N ASP A 97 -3.28 -3.91 11.65
CA ASP A 97 -2.41 -3.48 10.57
C ASP A 97 -1.42 -4.58 10.16
N ILE A 98 -0.91 -5.36 11.11
CA ILE A 98 -0.04 -6.52 10.80
C ILE A 98 -0.82 -7.54 9.97
N LEU A 99 -2.06 -7.81 10.35
CA LEU A 99 -2.92 -8.75 9.62
C LEU A 99 -3.34 -8.21 8.26
N CYS A 100 -3.68 -6.93 8.17
CA CYS A 100 -3.99 -6.28 6.90
C CYS A 100 -2.81 -6.38 5.92
N ASN A 101 -1.60 -6.13 6.40
CA ASN A 101 -0.42 -6.31 5.57
C ASN A 101 -0.26 -7.77 5.16
N LYS A 102 -0.28 -8.71 6.11
CA LYS A 102 -0.08 -10.14 5.84
C LYS A 102 -1.14 -10.71 4.90
N GLU A 103 -2.42 -10.59 5.26
CA GLU A 103 -3.51 -11.32 4.58
C GLU A 103 -4.03 -10.58 3.33
N ILE A 104 -4.00 -9.25 3.30
CA ILE A 104 -4.54 -8.49 2.17
C ILE A 104 -3.43 -7.99 1.24
N LYS A 105 -2.52 -7.13 1.73
CA LYS A 105 -1.53 -6.47 0.87
C LYS A 105 -0.45 -7.43 0.35
N PHE A 106 -0.04 -8.40 1.16
CA PHE A 106 1.05 -9.31 0.78
C PHE A 106 0.59 -10.76 0.57
N LYS A 107 -0.73 -10.99 0.49
CA LYS A 107 -1.33 -12.25 0.08
C LYS A 107 -2.31 -12.04 -1.07
N GLU A 108 -3.46 -11.39 -0.83
CA GLU A 108 -4.48 -11.24 -1.88
C GLU A 108 -4.00 -10.35 -3.04
N PHE A 109 -3.42 -9.20 -2.74
CA PHE A 109 -2.83 -8.32 -3.75
C PHE A 109 -1.67 -8.99 -4.50
N TYR A 110 -0.80 -9.72 -3.79
CA TYR A 110 0.26 -10.49 -4.41
C TYR A 110 -0.28 -11.58 -5.33
N ASN A 111 -1.24 -12.39 -4.86
CA ASN A 111 -1.86 -13.45 -5.66
C ASN A 111 -2.52 -12.89 -6.91
N TYR A 112 -3.22 -11.76 -6.78
CA TYR A 112 -3.78 -11.07 -7.92
C TYR A 112 -2.70 -10.66 -8.94
N ALA A 113 -1.62 -10.06 -8.48
CA ALA A 113 -0.53 -9.65 -9.35
C ALA A 113 0.11 -10.84 -10.10
N MET A 114 0.42 -11.91 -9.38
CA MET A 114 1.03 -13.10 -10.01
C MET A 114 0.08 -13.79 -11.00
N SER A 115 -1.23 -13.79 -10.72
CA SER A 115 -2.24 -14.36 -11.62
C SER A 115 -2.49 -13.51 -12.88
N ASN A 116 -2.01 -12.27 -12.92
CA ASN A 116 -2.14 -11.33 -14.03
C ASN A 116 -0.78 -10.97 -14.68
N ASP A 117 0.18 -11.88 -14.59
CA ASP A 117 1.48 -11.80 -15.25
C ASP A 117 2.31 -10.53 -14.89
N TYR A 118 2.21 -10.09 -13.63
CA TYR A 118 3.13 -9.08 -13.11
C TYR A 118 4.39 -9.76 -12.55
N ASP A 119 5.55 -9.15 -12.79
CA ASP A 119 6.83 -9.63 -12.28
C ASP A 119 7.03 -9.30 -10.81
N PHE A 120 6.49 -8.14 -10.36
CA PHE A 120 6.65 -7.59 -9.02
C PHE A 120 5.37 -6.90 -8.55
N ILE A 121 5.27 -6.80 -7.22
CA ILE A 121 4.38 -5.85 -6.54
C ILE A 121 5.21 -4.75 -5.89
N ALA A 122 4.60 -3.59 -5.67
CA ALA A 122 5.23 -2.51 -4.91
C ALA A 122 4.22 -1.76 -4.05
N THR A 123 4.71 -1.26 -2.92
CA THR A 123 3.92 -0.49 -1.98
C THR A 123 4.71 0.69 -1.41
N GLY A 124 4.02 1.70 -0.89
CA GLY A 124 4.58 2.88 -0.28
C GLY A 124 5.11 2.69 1.15
N HIS A 125 5.49 1.49 1.55
CA HIS A 125 6.05 1.26 2.88
C HIS A 125 7.50 1.71 2.99
N TYR A 126 7.84 2.26 4.18
CA TYR A 126 9.20 2.60 4.57
C TYR A 126 9.90 1.38 5.15
N ALA A 127 10.36 0.51 4.27
CA ALA A 127 11.13 -0.69 4.60
C ALA A 127 12.13 -0.97 3.47
N ILE A 128 13.14 -1.77 3.71
CA ILE A 128 14.15 -2.16 2.73
C ILE A 128 14.15 -3.69 2.60
N THR A 129 14.35 -4.20 1.40
CA THR A 129 14.55 -5.63 1.15
C THR A 129 15.71 -5.85 0.19
N ASP A 130 16.48 -6.92 0.44
CA ASP A 130 17.45 -7.48 -0.48
C ASP A 130 16.91 -8.72 -1.23
N ASN A 131 15.59 -8.88 -1.26
CA ASN A 131 14.85 -10.03 -1.80
C ASN A 131 14.99 -11.33 -0.96
N GLN A 132 15.66 -11.29 0.17
CA GLN A 132 15.79 -12.43 1.09
C GLN A 132 15.40 -12.06 2.52
N SER A 133 15.68 -10.84 2.90
CA SER A 133 15.49 -10.30 4.26
C SER A 133 14.81 -8.95 4.22
N LEU A 134 14.10 -8.65 5.29
CA LEU A 134 13.46 -7.37 5.51
C LEU A 134 14.31 -6.55 6.49
N TYR A 135 14.54 -5.29 6.14
CA TYR A 135 15.32 -4.35 6.95
C TYR A 135 14.50 -3.10 7.25
N LYS A 136 14.90 -2.39 8.29
CA LYS A 136 14.32 -1.09 8.63
C LYS A 136 14.56 -0.05 7.55
N GLY A 137 13.57 0.80 7.30
CA GLY A 137 13.76 2.00 6.50
C GLY A 137 14.73 2.96 7.17
N ILE A 138 15.40 3.82 6.39
CA ILE A 138 16.37 4.81 6.91
C ILE A 138 15.71 5.91 7.73
N ASP A 139 14.42 6.17 7.54
CA ASP A 139 13.65 7.12 8.34
C ASP A 139 13.10 6.43 9.58
N ASN A 140 13.82 6.57 10.71
CA ASN A 140 13.41 5.95 11.98
C ASN A 140 12.04 6.41 12.49
N SER A 141 11.56 7.60 12.05
CA SER A 141 10.25 8.12 12.43
C SER A 141 9.11 7.54 11.60
N LYS A 142 9.42 6.90 10.47
CA LYS A 142 8.48 6.32 9.50
C LYS A 142 8.70 4.85 9.23
N ASP A 143 9.73 4.22 9.82
CA ASP A 143 9.99 2.80 9.64
C ASP A 143 8.73 1.97 9.90
N GLN A 144 8.37 1.13 8.94
CA GLN A 144 7.18 0.28 8.96
C GLN A 144 7.54 -1.20 8.89
N SER A 145 8.83 -1.54 8.99
CA SER A 145 9.29 -2.94 8.92
C SER A 145 8.63 -3.85 9.96
N TYR A 146 8.27 -3.31 11.13
CA TYR A 146 7.60 -4.06 12.17
C TYR A 146 6.16 -4.49 11.82
N PHE A 147 5.48 -3.81 10.89
CA PHE A 147 4.21 -4.26 10.36
C PHE A 147 4.33 -5.35 9.30
N LEU A 148 5.53 -5.56 8.77
CA LEU A 148 5.82 -6.41 7.62
C LEU A 148 6.52 -7.73 7.98
N HIS A 149 6.79 -7.97 9.27
CA HIS A 149 7.56 -9.15 9.73
C HIS A 149 6.87 -10.49 9.42
N ALA A 150 5.57 -10.47 9.17
CA ALA A 150 4.77 -11.67 8.90
C ALA A 150 4.60 -11.96 7.40
N ILE A 151 5.31 -11.24 6.52
CA ILE A 151 5.28 -11.48 5.07
C ILE A 151 6.08 -12.74 4.74
N ASP A 152 5.52 -13.59 3.88
CA ASP A 152 6.20 -14.79 3.41
C ASP A 152 7.41 -14.43 2.54
N LYS A 153 8.48 -15.24 2.67
CA LYS A 153 9.75 -14.99 1.99
C LYS A 153 9.62 -14.96 0.47
N GLU A 154 8.77 -15.78 -0.11
CA GLU A 154 8.50 -15.82 -1.55
C GLU A 154 7.87 -14.51 -2.03
N VAL A 155 6.94 -13.97 -1.25
CA VAL A 155 6.31 -12.68 -1.53
C VAL A 155 7.33 -11.55 -1.44
N LEU A 156 8.19 -11.59 -0.42
CA LEU A 156 9.24 -10.59 -0.22
C LEU A 156 10.20 -10.51 -1.41
N GLN A 157 10.50 -11.66 -2.04
CA GLN A 157 11.37 -11.73 -3.24
C GLN A 157 10.78 -11.01 -4.46
N LYS A 158 9.48 -10.84 -4.50
CA LYS A 158 8.74 -10.18 -5.57
C LYS A 158 8.22 -8.80 -5.18
N THR A 159 8.63 -8.29 -4.01
CA THR A 159 8.17 -7.00 -3.48
C THR A 159 9.25 -5.94 -3.60
N ILE A 160 8.85 -4.74 -4.04
CA ILE A 160 9.72 -3.57 -4.11
C ILE A 160 9.20 -2.51 -3.14
N PHE A 161 10.11 -1.96 -2.34
CA PHE A 161 9.85 -0.84 -1.42
C PHE A 161 10.68 0.39 -1.81
N PRO A 162 10.24 1.21 -2.77
CA PRO A 162 11.04 2.33 -3.29
C PRO A 162 11.34 3.43 -2.27
N LEU A 163 10.57 3.49 -1.18
CA LEU A 163 10.70 4.53 -0.17
C LEU A 163 11.63 4.18 0.99
N GLY A 164 12.10 2.93 1.06
CA GLY A 164 12.90 2.46 2.19
C GLY A 164 14.19 3.24 2.42
N GLU A 165 14.81 3.74 1.36
CA GLU A 165 16.04 4.55 1.39
C GLU A 165 15.76 6.07 1.35
N LEU A 166 14.53 6.49 1.64
CA LEU A 166 14.13 7.89 1.62
C LEU A 166 13.58 8.33 2.97
N LYS A 167 13.89 9.57 3.37
CA LYS A 167 13.19 10.23 4.47
C LYS A 167 11.86 10.79 3.99
N LYS A 168 10.86 10.84 4.85
CA LYS A 168 9.52 11.39 4.55
C LYS A 168 9.55 12.78 3.94
N GLU A 169 10.45 13.63 4.44
CA GLU A 169 10.64 14.98 3.90
C GLU A 169 11.04 14.95 2.42
N LYS A 170 11.95 14.03 2.04
CA LYS A 170 12.36 13.84 0.65
C LYS A 170 11.22 13.33 -0.22
N VAL A 171 10.42 12.39 0.29
CA VAL A 171 9.23 11.89 -0.41
C VAL A 171 8.24 13.03 -0.69
N ARG A 172 7.95 13.89 0.29
CA ARG A 172 7.11 15.07 0.09
C ARG A 172 7.72 16.09 -0.87
N GLN A 173 9.04 16.26 -0.83
CA GLN A 173 9.75 17.11 -1.79
C GLN A 173 9.57 16.59 -3.22
N ILE A 174 9.82 15.29 -3.46
CA ILE A 174 9.63 14.64 -4.77
C ILE A 174 8.19 14.84 -5.26
N ALA A 175 7.20 14.63 -4.39
CA ALA A 175 5.80 14.83 -4.74
C ALA A 175 5.50 16.27 -5.19
N LYS A 176 6.07 17.27 -4.49
CA LYS A 176 5.93 18.70 -4.84
C LYS A 176 6.64 19.06 -6.14
N GLU A 177 7.89 18.61 -6.31
CA GLU A 177 8.69 18.88 -7.52
C GLU A 177 8.01 18.31 -8.79
N ASN A 178 7.28 17.20 -8.63
CA ASN A 178 6.51 16.59 -9.71
C ASN A 178 5.03 17.02 -9.75
N SER A 179 4.65 18.02 -8.93
CA SER A 179 3.29 18.57 -8.88
C SER A 179 2.21 17.49 -8.63
N LEU A 180 2.52 16.43 -7.89
CA LEU A 180 1.53 15.41 -7.54
C LEU A 180 0.44 16.02 -6.67
N ILE A 181 -0.83 15.76 -7.00
CA ILE A 181 -1.99 16.29 -6.28
C ILE A 181 -1.96 15.92 -4.79
N THR A 182 -1.40 14.76 -4.48
CA THR A 182 -1.28 14.22 -3.12
C THR A 182 -0.16 14.85 -2.27
N SER A 183 0.65 15.76 -2.83
CA SER A 183 1.85 16.33 -2.18
C SER A 183 1.59 16.95 -0.80
N ASN A 184 0.42 17.57 -0.59
CA ASN A 184 0.01 18.21 0.65
C ASN A 184 -0.95 17.35 1.49
N LYS A 185 -1.33 16.15 1.00
CA LYS A 185 -2.23 15.26 1.72
C LYS A 185 -1.62 14.81 3.04
N LYS A 186 -2.43 14.81 4.11
CA LYS A 186 -2.00 14.27 5.41
C LYS A 186 -1.74 12.76 5.30
N ASP A 187 -0.88 12.26 6.18
CA ASP A 187 -0.70 10.81 6.29
C ASP A 187 -1.99 10.20 6.88
N SER A 188 -2.45 9.10 6.31
CA SER A 188 -3.57 8.34 6.86
C SER A 188 -3.13 7.65 8.15
N THR A 189 -3.92 7.78 9.20
CA THR A 189 -3.65 7.21 10.53
C THR A 189 -4.78 6.29 11.01
N GLY A 190 -5.84 6.13 10.21
CA GLY A 190 -7.01 5.34 10.55
C GLY A 190 -6.85 3.85 10.27
N ILE A 191 -7.62 3.04 10.99
CA ILE A 191 -7.86 1.62 10.70
C ILE A 191 -9.12 1.52 9.84
N CYS A 192 -9.11 0.70 8.78
CA CYS A 192 -10.16 0.66 7.76
C CYS A 192 -11.60 0.57 8.29
N PHE A 193 -11.82 -0.08 9.43
CA PHE A 193 -13.15 -0.28 10.03
C PHE A 193 -13.43 0.60 11.28
N ILE A 194 -12.52 1.46 11.68
CA ILE A 194 -12.69 2.39 12.81
C ILE A 194 -12.86 3.82 12.30
N GLY A 195 -12.29 4.13 11.12
CA GLY A 195 -12.21 5.49 10.60
C GLY A 195 -11.10 6.33 11.26
N GLU A 196 -11.08 7.61 10.96
CA GLU A 196 -10.17 8.60 11.57
C GLU A 196 -10.84 9.27 12.76
#